data_df4b6a696f3d7b0d2706dc1992b61c3c
#
_entry.id   df4b6a696f3d7b0d2706dc1992b61c3c
#
_cell.length_a   1.000
_cell.length_b   1.000
_cell.length_c   1.000
_cell.angle_alpha   90.00
_cell.angle_beta   90.00
_cell.angle_gamma   90.00
#
_symmetry.space_group_name_H-M   'P 1'
#
loop_
_entity.id
_entity.type
_entity.pdbx_description
1 polymer ?
#
loop_
_entity_poly.entity_id
_entity_poly.type
_entity_poly.pdbx_seq_one_letter_code
_entity_poly.pdbx_strand_id
1 'polypeptide(L)'
;MRTTPRNELPLSRRSFISRTALAVTAATAGGGLLAACGTESETGGGGDSSGGGTRKMTFLSPIPLESLSLAPELLAVAGGYFEKHGLEVELQATKGTAQAMQTLLSGVAPVARIGQIDAMTAIATAGQPLVNIAMPFRTTALRFVYSKKNHPIEKPQDMVGTIMGVPSEGGTSDKVVSLVLANAGIAPTEVKRQVVGLSPGTFNLVQQGRIAGYVVSIDTANILTAQNPDAGVFDPTKYVKSDGQLYATTKENLTKEADSLRRFLAAIREAMAFMVADENFDETITILRGKYKFATLDNDAIARASLGMLRESWTGGDRSKPLLVTDEAAWAAGYKELTDAGLLQSGEDPKSWFDNSLLPKS
;
A
#
# COMPACT_ATOMS: atom_id res chain seq x y z
N MET A 1 -50.70 -7.15 -48.88
CA MET A 1 -50.98 -7.23 -47.45
C MET A 1 -50.03 -6.33 -46.72
N ARG A 2 -50.57 -5.26 -46.15
CA ARG A 2 -49.79 -4.22 -45.42
C ARG A 2 -49.67 -4.68 -43.96
N THR A 3 -48.48 -4.68 -43.39
CA THR A 3 -48.25 -4.76 -41.96
C THR A 3 -47.42 -3.57 -41.50
N THR A 4 -48.04 -2.77 -40.66
CA THR A 4 -47.53 -1.57 -39.99
C THR A 4 -46.44 -1.88 -38.95
N PRO A 5 -45.44 -1.00 -38.75
CA PRO A 5 -44.50 -1.13 -37.62
C PRO A 5 -45.05 -0.51 -36.34
N ARG A 6 -44.86 -1.19 -35.23
CA ARG A 6 -45.14 -0.73 -33.87
C ARG A 6 -44.07 0.23 -33.40
N ASN A 7 -44.46 1.43 -33.02
CA ASN A 7 -43.68 2.41 -32.28
C ASN A 7 -43.50 1.94 -30.84
N GLU A 8 -42.26 1.78 -30.37
CA GLU A 8 -41.92 1.70 -28.96
C GLU A 8 -41.33 3.04 -28.50
N LEU A 9 -41.99 3.65 -27.51
CA LEU A 9 -41.59 4.90 -26.87
C LEU A 9 -40.56 4.63 -25.78
N PRO A 10 -39.53 5.51 -25.57
CA PRO A 10 -38.54 5.33 -24.51
C PRO A 10 -39.09 5.77 -23.14
N LEU A 11 -38.94 4.92 -22.14
CA LEU A 11 -39.28 5.21 -20.74
C LEU A 11 -38.28 6.20 -20.14
N SER A 12 -38.79 7.37 -19.78
CA SER A 12 -38.10 8.44 -19.06
C SER A 12 -37.90 8.09 -17.57
N ARG A 13 -36.66 8.15 -17.11
CA ARG A 13 -36.25 8.07 -15.69
C ARG A 13 -36.45 9.43 -15.01
N ARG A 14 -37.64 9.78 -14.63
CA ARG A 14 -37.91 10.89 -13.66
C ARG A 14 -39.29 10.71 -13.07
N SER A 15 -39.37 10.16 -11.84
CA SER A 15 -40.36 10.55 -10.84
C SER A 15 -40.46 9.50 -9.72
N PHE A 16 -39.69 9.67 -8.65
CA PHE A 16 -39.97 9.10 -7.34
C PHE A 16 -39.51 10.10 -6.27
N ILE A 17 -40.23 11.19 -6.18
CA ILE A 17 -40.26 12.03 -4.96
C ILE A 17 -41.71 12.50 -4.83
N SER A 18 -42.41 11.99 -3.86
CA SER A 18 -43.41 12.78 -3.08
C SER A 18 -44.27 11.91 -2.17
N ARG A 19 -44.34 12.38 -0.94
CA ARG A 19 -45.44 12.28 0.00
C ARG A 19 -45.42 11.15 1.03
N THR A 20 -45.00 11.50 2.24
CA THR A 20 -45.87 11.35 3.39
C THR A 20 -45.55 12.46 4.41
N ALA A 21 -46.53 13.33 4.61
CA ALA A 21 -46.54 14.35 5.64
C ALA A 21 -47.70 14.01 6.63
N LEU A 22 -47.50 14.41 7.88
CA LEU A 22 -48.47 14.67 8.96
C LEU A 22 -49.13 13.48 9.71
N ALA A 23 -48.76 13.40 11.00
CA ALA A 23 -49.77 13.45 12.07
C ALA A 23 -49.11 13.97 13.36
N VAL A 24 -49.52 15.17 13.73
CA VAL A 24 -49.35 15.82 15.04
C VAL A 24 -50.43 15.31 15.95
N THR A 25 -50.12 14.92 17.19
CA THR A 25 -51.07 14.97 18.31
C THR A 25 -50.31 15.36 19.58
N ALA A 26 -50.70 16.49 20.10
CA ALA A 26 -50.31 17.03 21.39
C ALA A 26 -51.20 16.38 22.51
N ALA A 27 -50.58 16.12 23.64
CA ALA A 27 -51.33 16.04 24.92
C ALA A 27 -50.42 16.48 26.07
N THR A 28 -50.97 17.36 26.81
CA THR A 28 -50.52 18.24 27.87
C THR A 28 -50.39 17.59 29.25
N ALA A 29 -49.52 18.24 30.06
CA ALA A 29 -49.70 18.63 31.46
C ALA A 29 -49.21 17.74 32.60
N GLY A 30 -48.46 18.35 33.49
CA GLY A 30 -48.22 17.99 34.89
C GLY A 30 -46.75 18.03 35.23
N GLY A 31 -46.09 19.03 35.74
CA GLY A 31 -46.31 19.82 36.94
C GLY A 31 -45.39 19.29 38.05
N GLY A 32 -44.31 20.03 38.42
CA GLY A 32 -43.46 19.69 39.56
C GLY A 32 -42.19 20.55 39.66
N LEU A 33 -42.29 21.67 40.33
CA LEU A 33 -41.23 22.57 40.80
C LEU A 33 -40.36 21.91 41.89
N LEU A 34 -39.10 22.31 41.96
CA LEU A 34 -38.30 22.82 43.09
C LEU A 34 -36.82 22.72 42.68
N ALA A 35 -36.13 23.83 42.41
CA ALA A 35 -35.38 24.70 43.30
C ALA A 35 -34.21 23.95 43.98
N ALA A 36 -32.96 24.35 43.79
CA ALA A 36 -32.29 25.52 44.22
C ALA A 36 -30.77 25.42 44.00
N CYS A 37 -30.16 26.54 43.60
CA CYS A 37 -28.91 27.13 44.04
C CYS A 37 -27.60 26.33 44.08
N GLY A 38 -26.64 26.93 43.45
CA GLY A 38 -25.23 26.74 43.70
C GLY A 38 -24.37 27.32 42.60
N THR A 39 -24.19 28.66 42.60
CA THR A 39 -23.07 29.37 42.00
C THR A 39 -21.76 28.78 42.46
N GLU A 40 -20.84 28.60 41.53
CA GLU A 40 -19.51 29.21 41.64
C GLU A 40 -18.73 28.99 40.35
N SER A 41 -18.28 30.08 39.81
CA SER A 41 -17.30 30.17 38.72
C SER A 41 -15.93 29.79 39.28
N GLU A 42 -15.31 28.80 38.69
CA GLU A 42 -13.85 28.74 38.73
C GLU A 42 -13.28 28.60 37.34
N THR A 43 -12.70 29.64 36.87
CA THR A 43 -11.66 29.68 35.84
C THR A 43 -10.48 28.88 36.34
N GLY A 44 -10.17 27.82 35.64
CA GLY A 44 -9.04 26.97 36.02
C GLY A 44 -8.56 26.09 34.88
N GLY A 45 -7.53 26.57 34.22
CA GLY A 45 -6.42 25.79 33.73
C GLY A 45 -6.72 24.68 32.72
N GLY A 46 -6.34 24.91 31.47
CA GLY A 46 -6.08 23.83 30.50
C GLY A 46 -5.15 22.78 31.11
N GLY A 47 -5.72 21.75 31.67
CA GLY A 47 -5.03 20.53 32.02
C GLY A 47 -4.93 19.67 30.77
N ASP A 48 -3.73 19.60 30.23
CA ASP A 48 -3.30 18.61 29.26
C ASP A 48 -3.51 17.22 29.91
N SER A 49 -4.69 16.67 29.76
CA SER A 49 -4.97 15.29 30.20
C SER A 49 -4.28 14.34 29.23
N SER A 50 -3.00 14.06 29.50
CA SER A 50 -2.31 12.88 29.02
C SER A 50 -3.01 11.62 29.59
N GLY A 51 -4.24 11.42 29.20
CA GLY A 51 -5.01 10.22 29.42
C GLY A 51 -4.42 9.11 28.55
N GLY A 52 -3.75 8.13 29.17
CA GLY A 52 -3.15 6.95 28.53
C GLY A 52 -4.17 5.99 27.91
N GLY A 53 -5.11 6.49 27.13
CA GLY A 53 -6.05 5.69 26.35
C GLY A 53 -5.43 5.22 25.03
N THR A 54 -5.73 3.99 24.66
CA THR A 54 -5.38 3.44 23.34
C THR A 54 -6.05 4.25 22.25
N ARG A 55 -5.26 4.75 21.28
CA ARG A 55 -5.78 5.49 20.12
C ARG A 55 -6.06 4.55 18.97
N LYS A 56 -7.21 4.69 18.34
CA LYS A 56 -7.57 3.94 17.13
C LYS A 56 -7.06 4.65 15.90
N MET A 57 -6.49 3.91 14.96
CA MET A 57 -6.12 4.42 13.65
C MET A 57 -6.25 3.36 12.56
N THR A 58 -6.49 3.79 11.34
CA THR A 58 -6.53 2.93 10.17
C THR A 58 -5.23 3.09 9.36
N PHE A 59 -4.64 1.97 8.99
CA PHE A 59 -3.55 1.89 8.03
C PHE A 59 -4.07 1.32 6.70
N LEU A 60 -3.71 1.95 5.58
CA LEU A 60 -4.12 1.51 4.25
C LEU A 60 -3.00 0.72 3.56
N SER A 61 -3.32 -0.51 3.17
CA SER A 61 -2.45 -1.37 2.37
C SER A 61 -2.83 -1.30 0.88
N PRO A 62 -1.87 -1.19 -0.05
CA PRO A 62 -2.14 -1.25 -1.49
C PRO A 62 -2.33 -2.68 -2.01
N ILE A 63 -2.13 -3.70 -1.17
CA ILE A 63 -2.23 -5.12 -1.50
C ILE A 63 -3.12 -5.86 -0.50
N PRO A 64 -3.62 -7.06 -0.84
CA PRO A 64 -4.34 -7.93 0.09
C PRO A 64 -3.53 -8.20 1.36
N LEU A 65 -4.21 -8.40 2.51
CA LEU A 65 -3.55 -8.62 3.80
C LEU A 65 -2.89 -10.01 3.90
N GLU A 66 -3.29 -10.95 3.06
CA GLU A 66 -2.76 -12.31 2.98
C GLU A 66 -1.44 -12.38 2.20
N SER A 67 -0.48 -11.52 2.57
CA SER A 67 0.84 -11.42 1.93
C SER A 67 1.93 -11.15 2.95
N LEU A 68 3.05 -11.89 2.86
CA LEU A 68 4.26 -11.65 3.65
C LEU A 68 4.94 -10.32 3.30
N SER A 69 4.60 -9.71 2.17
CA SER A 69 5.04 -8.33 1.88
C SER A 69 4.50 -7.31 2.89
N LEU A 70 3.48 -7.68 3.69
CA LEU A 70 2.97 -6.90 4.84
C LEU A 70 3.52 -7.39 6.18
N ALA A 71 4.55 -8.24 6.20
CA ALA A 71 5.08 -8.79 7.45
C ALA A 71 5.39 -7.73 8.52
N PRO A 72 5.94 -6.54 8.23
CA PRO A 72 6.12 -5.49 9.23
C PRO A 72 4.83 -5.11 9.95
N GLU A 73 3.79 -4.82 9.20
CA GLU A 73 2.50 -4.40 9.73
C GLU A 73 1.74 -5.56 10.40
N LEU A 74 1.77 -6.74 9.79
CA LEU A 74 1.16 -7.94 10.35
C LEU A 74 1.82 -8.34 11.66
N LEU A 75 3.16 -8.28 11.75
CA LEU A 75 3.88 -8.59 12.97
C LEU A 75 3.65 -7.52 14.03
N ALA A 76 3.56 -6.23 13.65
CA ALA A 76 3.25 -5.16 14.60
C ALA A 76 1.88 -5.35 15.26
N VAL A 77 0.90 -5.90 14.53
CA VAL A 77 -0.40 -6.29 15.11
C VAL A 77 -0.29 -7.59 15.90
N ALA A 78 0.28 -8.66 15.33
CA ALA A 78 0.29 -9.99 15.97
C ALA A 78 1.19 -10.08 17.20
N GLY A 79 2.30 -9.34 17.20
CA GLY A 79 3.26 -9.28 18.29
C GLY A 79 2.95 -8.22 19.36
N GLY A 80 1.82 -7.50 19.24
CA GLY A 80 1.41 -6.50 20.23
C GLY A 80 2.24 -5.22 20.22
N TYR A 81 3.02 -4.95 19.16
CA TYR A 81 3.86 -3.75 19.11
C TYR A 81 3.04 -2.46 19.03
N PHE A 82 1.89 -2.47 18.35
CA PHE A 82 1.00 -1.30 18.30
C PHE A 82 0.40 -1.02 19.68
N GLU A 83 -0.10 -2.05 20.36
CA GLU A 83 -0.66 -1.94 21.72
C GLU A 83 0.40 -1.43 22.73
N LYS A 84 1.66 -1.92 22.63
CA LYS A 84 2.79 -1.43 23.43
C LYS A 84 3.00 0.07 23.26
N HIS A 85 2.75 0.60 22.06
CA HIS A 85 2.84 2.04 21.77
C HIS A 85 1.50 2.78 21.94
N GLY A 86 0.49 2.16 22.58
CA GLY A 86 -0.80 2.79 22.84
C GLY A 86 -1.66 3.01 21.61
N LEU A 87 -1.53 2.15 20.60
CA LEU A 87 -2.32 2.17 19.38
C LEU A 87 -3.15 0.90 19.21
N GLU A 88 -4.36 1.06 18.69
CA GLU A 88 -5.16 0.00 18.09
C GLU A 88 -5.21 0.29 16.58
N VAL A 89 -4.48 -0.49 15.79
CA VAL A 89 -4.34 -0.26 14.34
C VAL A 89 -5.18 -1.27 13.57
N GLU A 90 -6.11 -0.75 12.76
CA GLU A 90 -6.85 -1.53 11.79
C GLU A 90 -6.11 -1.52 10.45
N LEU A 91 -5.74 -2.69 9.94
CA LEU A 91 -5.15 -2.85 8.63
C LEU A 91 -6.28 -2.99 7.59
N GLN A 92 -6.34 -2.09 6.63
CA GLN A 92 -7.35 -2.08 5.58
C GLN A 92 -6.70 -2.23 4.21
N ALA A 93 -7.05 -3.29 3.47
CA ALA A 93 -6.61 -3.48 2.10
C ALA A 93 -7.38 -2.58 1.12
N THR A 94 -6.69 -2.07 0.11
CA THR A 94 -7.26 -1.33 -1.01
C THR A 94 -6.98 -2.04 -2.34
N LYS A 95 -7.58 -1.58 -3.42
CA LYS A 95 -7.35 -2.13 -4.77
C LYS A 95 -6.17 -1.43 -5.46
N GLY A 96 -4.98 -1.48 -4.83
CA GLY A 96 -3.76 -0.87 -5.36
C GLY A 96 -3.47 0.53 -4.83
N THR A 97 -2.28 1.05 -5.19
CA THR A 97 -1.74 2.34 -4.70
C THR A 97 -2.65 3.53 -5.00
N ALA A 98 -3.28 3.56 -6.17
CA ALA A 98 -4.15 4.68 -6.55
C ALA A 98 -5.33 4.83 -5.59
N GLN A 99 -6.00 3.74 -5.21
CA GLN A 99 -7.08 3.78 -4.24
C GLN A 99 -6.56 4.11 -2.84
N ALA A 100 -5.42 3.56 -2.43
CA ALA A 100 -4.80 3.88 -1.14
C ALA A 100 -4.52 5.39 -1.02
N MET A 101 -3.94 6.01 -2.06
CA MET A 101 -3.70 7.45 -2.11
C MET A 101 -4.99 8.28 -2.06
N GLN A 102 -6.01 7.91 -2.84
CA GLN A 102 -7.29 8.62 -2.83
C GLN A 102 -7.95 8.57 -1.45
N THR A 103 -7.92 7.40 -0.80
CA THR A 103 -8.49 7.22 0.54
C THR A 103 -7.70 8.00 1.59
N LEU A 104 -6.37 8.02 1.50
CA LEU A 104 -5.50 8.83 2.35
C LEU A 104 -5.80 10.33 2.17
N LEU A 105 -5.86 10.82 0.93
CA LEU A 105 -6.13 12.23 0.61
C LEU A 105 -7.55 12.67 1.01
N SER A 106 -8.50 11.76 1.08
CA SER A 106 -9.85 12.05 1.60
C SER A 106 -9.93 12.15 3.12
N GLY A 107 -8.84 11.88 3.85
CA GLY A 107 -8.77 11.97 5.31
C GLY A 107 -9.38 10.78 6.05
N VAL A 108 -9.74 9.70 5.36
CA VAL A 108 -10.30 8.48 5.99
C VAL A 108 -9.26 7.75 6.86
N ALA A 109 -8.00 7.83 6.48
CA ALA A 109 -6.91 7.23 7.24
C ALA A 109 -5.70 8.19 7.31
N PRO A 110 -4.93 8.19 8.41
CA PRO A 110 -3.79 9.10 8.56
C PRO A 110 -2.53 8.60 7.85
N VAL A 111 -2.45 7.32 7.49
CA VAL A 111 -1.26 6.73 6.89
C VAL A 111 -1.62 5.64 5.88
N ALA A 112 -0.86 5.56 4.79
CA ALA A 112 -0.97 4.52 3.78
C ALA A 112 0.43 4.04 3.37
N ARG A 113 0.56 2.76 3.01
CA ARG A 113 1.73 2.28 2.28
C ARG A 113 1.51 2.49 0.79
N ILE A 114 2.45 3.12 0.11
CA ILE A 114 2.38 3.36 -1.34
C ILE A 114 3.77 3.17 -1.97
N GLY A 115 3.81 3.02 -3.29
CA GLY A 115 5.08 2.96 -4.03
C GLY A 115 5.74 4.33 -4.13
N GLN A 116 7.07 4.36 -4.07
CA GLN A 116 7.87 5.59 -4.25
C GLN A 116 7.56 6.27 -5.58
N ILE A 117 7.48 5.51 -6.65
CA ILE A 117 7.19 6.02 -8.00
C ILE A 117 5.84 6.76 -8.04
N ASP A 118 4.80 6.18 -7.40
CA ASP A 118 3.47 6.78 -7.38
C ASP A 118 3.43 8.03 -6.51
N ALA A 119 4.10 8.02 -5.35
CA ALA A 119 4.21 9.19 -4.48
C ALA A 119 4.88 10.35 -5.20
N MET A 120 6.05 10.12 -5.79
CA MET A 120 6.79 11.15 -6.55
C MET A 120 5.97 11.66 -7.73
N THR A 121 5.30 10.76 -8.46
CA THR A 121 4.44 11.15 -9.58
C THR A 121 3.28 12.04 -9.11
N ALA A 122 2.56 11.63 -8.06
CA ALA A 122 1.41 12.38 -7.56
C ALA A 122 1.80 13.77 -7.04
N ILE A 123 2.95 13.89 -6.38
CA ILE A 123 3.45 15.18 -5.90
C ILE A 123 3.91 16.05 -7.07
N ALA A 124 4.77 15.53 -7.95
CA ALA A 124 5.38 16.32 -9.02
C ALA A 124 4.38 16.74 -10.10
N THR A 125 3.42 15.88 -10.46
CA THR A 125 2.51 16.19 -11.58
C THR A 125 1.19 16.82 -11.15
N ALA A 126 0.71 16.52 -9.95
CA ALA A 126 -0.58 16.96 -9.46
C ALA A 126 -0.53 17.79 -8.18
N GLY A 127 0.68 18.12 -7.66
CA GLY A 127 0.85 18.92 -6.46
C GLY A 127 0.18 18.30 -5.22
N GLN A 128 0.01 16.97 -5.19
CA GLN A 128 -0.67 16.32 -4.07
C GLN A 128 0.08 16.59 -2.75
N PRO A 129 -0.64 16.91 -1.65
CA PRO A 129 -0.04 17.27 -0.37
C PRO A 129 0.47 16.05 0.41
N LEU A 130 1.07 15.08 -0.29
CA LEU A 130 1.64 13.87 0.28
C LEU A 130 3.02 14.15 0.86
N VAL A 131 3.36 13.42 1.93
CA VAL A 131 4.70 13.40 2.52
C VAL A 131 5.08 11.96 2.80
N ASN A 132 6.26 11.55 2.36
CA ASN A 132 6.89 10.31 2.78
C ASN A 132 7.45 10.47 4.20
N ILE A 133 6.96 9.69 5.15
CA ILE A 133 7.39 9.74 6.54
C ILE A 133 8.30 8.57 6.96
N ALA A 134 8.42 7.56 6.13
CA ALA A 134 9.34 6.43 6.33
C ALA A 134 9.40 5.52 5.10
N MET A 135 10.54 4.85 4.89
CA MET A 135 10.72 3.85 3.84
C MET A 135 10.91 2.45 4.41
N PRO A 136 9.84 1.64 4.56
CA PRO A 136 9.96 0.24 4.96
C PRO A 136 10.69 -0.62 3.92
N PHE A 137 10.62 -0.29 2.63
CA PHE A 137 11.32 -1.01 1.56
C PHE A 137 12.25 -0.07 0.78
N ARG A 138 13.53 -0.42 0.72
CA ARG A 138 14.55 0.34 0.00
C ARG A 138 14.67 -0.07 -1.46
N THR A 139 14.27 -1.30 -1.79
CA THR A 139 14.28 -1.85 -3.14
C THR A 139 12.94 -2.51 -3.44
N THR A 140 12.66 -2.72 -4.73
CA THR A 140 11.40 -3.32 -5.15
C THR A 140 11.18 -4.72 -4.56
N ALA A 141 9.98 -4.93 -4.04
CA ALA A 141 9.47 -6.25 -3.61
C ALA A 141 8.62 -6.92 -4.70
N LEU A 142 8.70 -6.43 -5.93
CA LEU A 142 7.98 -6.98 -7.08
C LEU A 142 8.83 -8.00 -7.85
N ARG A 143 8.15 -8.94 -8.49
CA ARG A 143 8.72 -9.92 -9.42
C ARG A 143 7.80 -10.06 -10.62
N PHE A 144 8.36 -10.42 -11.79
CA PHE A 144 7.55 -10.76 -12.95
C PHE A 144 7.58 -12.29 -13.12
N VAL A 145 6.42 -12.91 -13.05
CA VAL A 145 6.30 -14.37 -13.21
C VAL A 145 5.85 -14.68 -14.62
N TYR A 146 6.53 -15.63 -15.27
CA TYR A 146 6.31 -16.05 -16.64
C TYR A 146 6.32 -17.58 -16.78
N SER A 147 5.90 -18.11 -17.92
CA SER A 147 6.04 -19.53 -18.27
C SER A 147 7.35 -19.78 -19.00
N LYS A 148 8.19 -20.66 -18.44
CA LYS A 148 9.45 -21.09 -19.07
C LYS A 148 9.22 -21.80 -20.41
N LYS A 149 8.06 -22.43 -20.58
CA LYS A 149 7.71 -23.18 -21.79
C LYS A 149 7.12 -22.29 -22.88
N ASN A 150 6.19 -21.39 -22.48
CA ASN A 150 5.42 -20.61 -23.43
C ASN A 150 6.13 -19.33 -23.85
N HIS A 151 6.65 -18.58 -22.87
CA HIS A 151 7.30 -17.31 -23.13
C HIS A 151 8.31 -16.99 -22.00
N PRO A 152 9.58 -17.46 -22.13
CA PRO A 152 10.62 -17.12 -21.17
C PRO A 152 10.91 -15.60 -21.21
N ILE A 153 11.04 -14.99 -20.02
CA ILE A 153 11.42 -13.58 -19.86
C ILE A 153 12.72 -13.54 -19.06
N GLU A 154 13.85 -13.52 -19.73
CA GLU A 154 15.19 -13.48 -19.12
C GLU A 154 15.81 -12.08 -19.16
N LYS A 155 15.37 -11.26 -20.12
CA LYS A 155 15.79 -9.87 -20.33
C LYS A 155 14.59 -9.02 -20.79
N PRO A 156 14.66 -7.67 -20.66
CA PRO A 156 13.56 -6.79 -21.05
C PRO A 156 13.10 -6.93 -22.50
N GLN A 157 14.04 -7.25 -23.42
CA GLN A 157 13.73 -7.47 -24.85
C GLN A 157 12.71 -8.60 -25.07
N ASP A 158 12.69 -9.60 -24.18
CA ASP A 158 11.77 -10.73 -24.31
C ASP A 158 10.31 -10.34 -24.04
N MET A 159 10.05 -9.15 -23.49
CA MET A 159 8.70 -8.63 -23.28
C MET A 159 8.14 -7.88 -24.50
N VAL A 160 8.98 -7.48 -25.48
CA VAL A 160 8.57 -6.68 -26.63
C VAL A 160 7.50 -7.39 -27.46
N GLY A 161 6.45 -6.66 -27.83
CA GLY A 161 5.30 -7.17 -28.61
C GLY A 161 4.32 -8.03 -27.80
N THR A 162 4.53 -8.19 -26.49
CA THR A 162 3.71 -9.05 -25.62
C THR A 162 2.69 -8.26 -24.80
N ILE A 163 1.93 -8.98 -23.96
CA ILE A 163 1.03 -8.42 -22.96
C ILE A 163 1.55 -8.79 -21.59
N MET A 164 1.83 -7.80 -20.74
CA MET A 164 2.16 -7.99 -19.33
C MET A 164 0.96 -7.72 -18.44
N GLY A 165 0.68 -8.64 -17.53
CA GLY A 165 -0.36 -8.49 -16.51
C GLY A 165 0.07 -7.56 -15.39
N VAL A 166 -0.79 -6.60 -15.01
CA VAL A 166 -0.57 -5.66 -13.89
C VAL A 166 -1.84 -5.54 -13.06
N PRO A 167 -1.77 -5.25 -11.74
CA PRO A 167 -2.97 -5.13 -10.90
C PRO A 167 -3.80 -3.88 -11.22
N SER A 168 -3.17 -2.83 -11.76
CA SER A 168 -3.85 -1.61 -12.19
C SER A 168 -2.98 -0.89 -13.23
N GLU A 169 -3.62 -0.30 -14.23
CA GLU A 169 -2.95 0.61 -15.17
C GLU A 169 -2.57 1.91 -14.47
N GLY A 170 -1.37 2.43 -14.78
CA GLY A 170 -0.83 3.64 -14.18
C GLY A 170 -0.39 3.50 -12.71
N GLY A 171 -0.56 2.34 -12.08
CA GLY A 171 -0.06 2.07 -10.73
C GLY A 171 1.41 1.67 -10.70
N THR A 172 1.98 1.49 -9.48
CA THR A 172 3.41 1.14 -9.28
C THR A 172 3.88 -0.01 -10.16
N SER A 173 3.14 -1.13 -10.19
CA SER A 173 3.53 -2.31 -10.96
C SER A 173 3.63 -2.06 -12.45
N ASP A 174 2.72 -1.26 -13.03
CA ASP A 174 2.78 -0.85 -14.43
C ASP A 174 3.98 0.06 -14.70
N LYS A 175 4.21 1.04 -13.83
CA LYS A 175 5.38 1.94 -13.93
C LYS A 175 6.69 1.19 -13.80
N VAL A 176 6.78 0.16 -12.95
CA VAL A 176 7.96 -0.70 -12.84
C VAL A 176 8.22 -1.45 -14.15
N VAL A 177 7.19 -1.99 -14.81
CA VAL A 177 7.37 -2.58 -16.16
C VAL A 177 7.88 -1.52 -17.14
N SER A 178 7.32 -0.31 -17.09
CA SER A 178 7.75 0.80 -17.96
C SER A 178 9.20 1.21 -17.71
N LEU A 179 9.64 1.28 -16.44
CA LEU A 179 11.03 1.58 -16.07
C LEU A 179 12.01 0.50 -16.51
N VAL A 180 11.65 -0.78 -16.33
CA VAL A 180 12.47 -1.91 -16.80
C VAL A 180 12.74 -1.79 -18.30
N LEU A 181 11.72 -1.45 -19.09
CA LEU A 181 11.83 -1.25 -20.53
C LEU A 181 12.66 0.00 -20.87
N ALA A 182 12.33 1.15 -20.28
CA ALA A 182 13.00 2.42 -20.54
C ALA A 182 14.51 2.33 -20.21
N ASN A 183 14.85 1.75 -19.06
CA ASN A 183 16.26 1.56 -18.65
C ASN A 183 17.02 0.54 -19.51
N ALA A 184 16.30 -0.26 -20.30
CA ALA A 184 16.85 -1.14 -21.33
C ALA A 184 16.83 -0.53 -22.74
N GLY A 185 16.47 0.75 -22.88
CA GLY A 185 16.37 1.46 -24.16
C GLY A 185 15.18 1.06 -25.03
N ILE A 186 14.10 0.51 -24.42
CA ILE A 186 12.91 0.04 -25.10
C ILE A 186 11.76 1.00 -24.77
N ALA A 187 10.99 1.42 -25.79
CA ALA A 187 9.81 2.24 -25.55
C ALA A 187 8.77 1.46 -24.74
N PRO A 188 8.26 1.99 -23.62
CA PRO A 188 7.27 1.29 -22.79
C PRO A 188 5.99 0.89 -23.52
N THR A 189 5.68 1.57 -24.62
CA THR A 189 4.53 1.30 -25.49
C THR A 189 4.67 0.03 -26.34
N GLU A 190 5.86 -0.52 -26.44
CA GLU A 190 6.09 -1.79 -27.17
C GLU A 190 5.58 -3.02 -26.39
N VAL A 191 5.19 -2.85 -25.14
CA VAL A 191 4.59 -3.89 -24.31
C VAL A 191 3.19 -3.45 -23.88
N LYS A 192 2.18 -4.23 -24.21
CA LYS A 192 0.81 -3.95 -23.79
C LYS A 192 0.60 -4.29 -22.32
N ARG A 193 -0.36 -3.65 -21.67
CA ARG A 193 -0.79 -3.96 -20.30
C ARG A 193 -2.17 -4.58 -20.30
N GLN A 194 -2.39 -5.50 -19.36
CA GLN A 194 -3.71 -6.05 -19.06
C GLN A 194 -3.91 -6.05 -17.56
N VAL A 195 -5.03 -5.51 -17.09
CA VAL A 195 -5.38 -5.57 -15.67
C VAL A 195 -5.74 -7.00 -15.30
N VAL A 196 -5.04 -7.55 -14.32
CA VAL A 196 -5.21 -8.92 -13.80
C VAL A 196 -5.09 -8.94 -12.28
N GLY A 197 -5.62 -10.00 -11.64
CA GLY A 197 -5.44 -10.19 -10.20
C GLY A 197 -4.00 -10.54 -9.82
N LEU A 198 -3.66 -10.31 -8.54
CA LEU A 198 -2.35 -10.63 -7.96
C LEU A 198 -2.24 -12.07 -7.43
N SER A 199 -3.34 -12.84 -7.46
CA SER A 199 -3.37 -14.19 -6.90
C SER A 199 -2.55 -15.19 -7.72
N PRO A 200 -2.06 -16.28 -7.11
CA PRO A 200 -1.40 -17.37 -7.84
C PRO A 200 -2.24 -17.94 -8.99
N GLY A 201 -3.56 -17.96 -8.86
CA GLY A 201 -4.47 -18.45 -9.90
C GLY A 201 -4.40 -17.68 -11.23
N THR A 202 -3.93 -16.44 -11.22
CA THR A 202 -3.71 -15.65 -12.44
C THR A 202 -2.65 -16.27 -13.35
N PHE A 203 -1.74 -17.10 -12.82
CA PHE A 203 -0.73 -17.81 -13.60
C PHE A 203 -1.34 -18.71 -14.70
N ASN A 204 -2.60 -19.13 -14.57
CA ASN A 204 -3.31 -19.84 -15.63
C ASN A 204 -3.40 -19.02 -16.95
N LEU A 205 -3.46 -17.69 -16.89
CA LEU A 205 -3.45 -16.85 -18.09
C LEU A 205 -2.09 -16.89 -18.80
N VAL A 206 -1.00 -16.99 -18.02
CA VAL A 206 0.37 -17.14 -18.52
C VAL A 206 0.54 -18.52 -19.17
N GLN A 207 0.07 -19.59 -18.52
CA GLN A 207 0.12 -20.96 -19.04
C GLN A 207 -0.71 -21.12 -20.31
N GLN A 208 -1.78 -20.36 -20.47
CA GLN A 208 -2.61 -20.35 -21.68
C GLN A 208 -2.04 -19.45 -22.81
N GLY A 209 -0.91 -18.76 -22.56
CA GLY A 209 -0.32 -17.82 -23.51
C GLY A 209 -1.16 -16.54 -23.76
N ARG A 210 -2.11 -16.24 -22.87
CA ARG A 210 -2.96 -15.03 -22.98
C ARG A 210 -2.22 -13.76 -22.58
N ILE A 211 -1.26 -13.90 -21.64
CA ILE A 211 -0.29 -12.89 -21.24
C ILE A 211 1.08 -13.56 -21.17
N ALA A 212 2.16 -12.83 -21.43
CA ALA A 212 3.53 -13.35 -21.37
C ALA A 212 4.00 -13.57 -19.94
N GLY A 213 3.59 -12.68 -19.04
CA GLY A 213 3.87 -12.73 -17.62
C GLY A 213 3.03 -11.73 -16.87
N TYR A 214 3.14 -11.69 -15.54
CA TYR A 214 2.47 -10.69 -14.72
C TYR A 214 3.28 -10.31 -13.48
N VAL A 215 3.02 -9.12 -12.97
CA VAL A 215 3.72 -8.57 -11.80
C VAL A 215 3.08 -9.08 -10.53
N VAL A 216 3.89 -9.58 -9.62
CA VAL A 216 3.47 -10.11 -8.32
C VAL A 216 4.43 -9.69 -7.21
N SER A 217 4.04 -9.91 -5.96
CA SER A 217 4.93 -9.81 -4.80
C SER A 217 5.93 -10.98 -4.72
N ILE A 218 7.01 -10.81 -3.97
CA ILE A 218 8.04 -11.83 -3.75
C ILE A 218 7.42 -13.15 -3.24
N ASP A 219 6.54 -13.08 -2.27
CA ASP A 219 5.92 -14.26 -1.67
C ASP A 219 4.98 -14.99 -2.65
N THR A 220 4.25 -14.25 -3.49
CA THR A 220 3.46 -14.84 -4.58
C THR A 220 4.36 -15.51 -5.63
N ALA A 221 5.50 -14.90 -5.98
CA ALA A 221 6.46 -15.54 -6.89
C ALA A 221 7.03 -16.84 -6.30
N ASN A 222 7.37 -16.85 -5.01
CA ASN A 222 7.89 -18.04 -4.32
C ASN A 222 6.88 -19.18 -4.28
N ILE A 223 5.59 -18.92 -3.97
CA ILE A 223 4.57 -19.97 -3.99
C ILE A 223 4.34 -20.50 -5.40
N LEU A 224 4.36 -19.64 -6.41
CA LEU A 224 4.18 -20.04 -7.80
C LEU A 224 5.31 -20.96 -8.27
N THR A 225 6.56 -20.61 -8.01
CA THR A 225 7.71 -21.44 -8.40
C THR A 225 7.77 -22.75 -7.64
N ALA A 226 7.33 -22.78 -6.38
CA ALA A 226 7.24 -24.02 -5.60
C ALA A 226 6.14 -24.97 -6.10
N GLN A 227 5.02 -24.42 -6.59
CA GLN A 227 3.87 -25.22 -7.04
C GLN A 227 3.88 -25.54 -8.54
N ASN A 228 4.59 -24.74 -9.34
CA ASN A 228 4.59 -24.84 -10.80
C ASN A 228 6.02 -24.90 -11.35
N PRO A 229 6.53 -26.07 -11.74
CA PRO A 229 7.88 -26.19 -12.32
C PRO A 229 8.10 -25.32 -13.57
N ASP A 230 7.01 -25.01 -14.28
CA ASP A 230 7.02 -24.11 -15.44
C ASP A 230 7.15 -22.62 -15.08
N ALA A 231 6.87 -22.22 -13.84
CA ALA A 231 6.98 -20.83 -13.44
C ALA A 231 8.45 -20.36 -13.42
N GLY A 232 8.74 -19.31 -14.18
CA GLY A 232 9.99 -18.56 -14.15
C GLY A 232 9.77 -17.21 -13.48
N VAL A 233 10.86 -16.60 -12.97
CA VAL A 233 10.81 -15.30 -12.29
C VAL A 233 11.86 -14.38 -12.90
N PHE A 234 11.42 -13.21 -13.35
CA PHE A 234 12.28 -12.10 -13.72
C PHE A 234 12.41 -11.14 -12.54
N ASP A 235 13.64 -10.75 -12.21
CA ASP A 235 13.94 -9.80 -11.12
C ASP A 235 14.14 -8.40 -11.68
N PRO A 236 13.21 -7.46 -11.46
CA PRO A 236 13.32 -6.09 -11.96
C PRO A 236 14.38 -5.26 -11.22
N THR A 237 14.90 -5.68 -10.05
CA THR A 237 15.89 -4.92 -9.28
C THR A 237 17.18 -4.64 -10.04
N LYS A 238 17.47 -5.44 -11.08
CA LYS A 238 18.62 -5.23 -11.97
C LYS A 238 18.46 -3.97 -12.82
N TYR A 239 17.25 -3.56 -13.08
CA TYR A 239 16.89 -2.46 -13.99
C TYR A 239 16.29 -1.26 -13.29
N VAL A 240 15.62 -1.43 -12.13
CA VAL A 240 14.90 -0.37 -11.42
C VAL A 240 15.51 -0.17 -10.04
N LYS A 241 15.90 1.06 -9.72
CA LYS A 241 16.52 1.45 -8.45
C LYS A 241 15.58 2.28 -7.57
N SER A 242 14.57 2.91 -8.17
CA SER A 242 13.66 3.86 -7.53
C SER A 242 12.36 3.25 -7.03
N ASP A 243 12.18 1.93 -7.08
CA ASP A 243 10.93 1.30 -6.62
C ASP A 243 11.05 0.81 -5.17
N GLY A 244 11.22 1.75 -4.25
CA GLY A 244 10.98 1.53 -2.83
C GLY A 244 9.49 1.64 -2.51
N GLN A 245 9.12 1.22 -1.29
CA GLN A 245 7.80 1.50 -0.74
C GLN A 245 7.94 2.40 0.48
N LEU A 246 6.97 3.27 0.67
CA LEU A 246 6.98 4.25 1.74
C LEU A 246 5.66 4.28 2.51
N TYR A 247 5.72 4.76 3.72
CA TYR A 247 4.56 5.21 4.46
C TYR A 247 4.31 6.67 4.12
N ALA A 248 3.19 6.92 3.44
CA ALA A 248 2.73 8.26 3.10
C ALA A 248 1.72 8.76 4.13
N THR A 249 1.79 10.05 4.39
CA THR A 249 0.76 10.80 5.07
C THR A 249 0.48 12.10 4.30
N THR A 250 -0.43 12.95 4.78
CA THR A 250 -0.64 14.28 4.23
C THR A 250 0.05 15.36 5.07
N LYS A 251 0.34 16.52 4.47
CA LYS A 251 0.86 17.68 5.22
C LYS A 251 -0.05 18.07 6.40
N GLU A 252 -1.35 17.90 6.26
CA GLU A 252 -2.35 18.14 7.30
C GLU A 252 -2.19 17.15 8.46
N ASN A 253 -2.06 15.84 8.16
CA ASN A 253 -1.90 14.79 9.16
C ASN A 253 -0.55 14.88 9.89
N LEU A 254 0.51 15.41 9.27
CA LEU A 254 1.77 15.68 9.96
C LEU A 254 1.58 16.59 11.19
N THR A 255 0.59 17.49 11.14
CA THR A 255 0.27 18.36 12.28
C THR A 255 -0.77 17.73 13.19
N LYS A 256 -1.88 17.24 12.62
CA LYS A 256 -3.02 16.75 13.41
C LYS A 256 -2.78 15.39 14.07
N GLU A 257 -2.04 14.50 13.39
CA GLU A 257 -1.83 13.12 13.79
C GLU A 257 -0.37 12.80 14.15
N ALA A 258 0.47 13.83 14.38
CA ALA A 258 1.90 13.67 14.61
C ALA A 258 2.25 12.64 15.70
N ASP A 259 1.51 12.61 16.81
CA ASP A 259 1.75 11.68 17.92
C ASP A 259 1.35 10.24 17.51
N SER A 260 0.19 10.05 16.87
CA SER A 260 -0.24 8.75 16.37
C SER A 260 0.73 8.19 15.33
N LEU A 261 1.21 9.04 14.41
CA LEU A 261 2.19 8.66 13.39
C LEU A 261 3.54 8.28 13.99
N ARG A 262 4.05 9.01 15.01
CA ARG A 262 5.28 8.64 15.73
C ARG A 262 5.16 7.28 16.39
N ARG A 263 4.05 7.03 17.09
CA ARG A 263 3.77 5.75 17.76
C ARG A 263 3.68 4.61 16.73
N PHE A 264 3.01 4.85 15.60
CA PHE A 264 2.92 3.90 14.50
C PHE A 264 4.32 3.53 13.97
N LEU A 265 5.16 4.53 13.65
CA LEU A 265 6.51 4.30 13.13
C LEU A 265 7.42 3.63 14.16
N ALA A 266 7.25 3.92 15.46
CA ALA A 266 7.98 3.25 16.54
C ALA A 266 7.64 1.76 16.63
N ALA A 267 6.34 1.42 16.58
CA ALA A 267 5.87 0.04 16.59
C ALA A 267 6.36 -0.75 15.37
N ILE A 268 6.25 -0.17 14.18
CA ILE A 268 6.75 -0.79 12.93
C ILE A 268 8.26 -1.01 13.00
N ARG A 269 9.03 -0.02 13.49
CA ARG A 269 10.49 -0.15 13.60
C ARG A 269 10.89 -1.28 14.54
N GLU A 270 10.21 -1.43 15.69
CA GLU A 270 10.46 -2.52 16.62
C GLU A 270 10.14 -3.88 15.99
N ALA A 271 9.00 -4.01 15.33
CA ALA A 271 8.61 -5.23 14.62
C ALA A 271 9.62 -5.59 13.50
N MET A 272 10.07 -4.61 12.72
CA MET A 272 11.09 -4.82 11.70
C MET A 272 12.44 -5.19 12.28
N ALA A 273 12.87 -4.54 13.37
CA ALA A 273 14.13 -4.87 14.06
C ALA A 273 14.12 -6.29 14.59
N PHE A 274 12.99 -6.74 15.17
CA PHE A 274 12.80 -8.12 15.58
C PHE A 274 12.97 -9.09 14.42
N MET A 275 12.30 -8.86 13.28
CA MET A 275 12.41 -9.72 12.09
C MET A 275 13.82 -9.73 11.46
N VAL A 276 14.52 -8.60 11.52
CA VAL A 276 15.91 -8.53 11.02
C VAL A 276 16.87 -9.32 11.87
N ALA A 277 16.64 -9.37 13.20
CA ALA A 277 17.43 -10.13 14.18
C ALA A 277 17.09 -11.62 14.19
N ASP A 278 15.87 -12.02 13.84
CA ASP A 278 15.43 -13.42 13.76
C ASP A 278 16.02 -14.09 12.51
N GLU A 279 17.18 -14.74 12.66
CA GLU A 279 17.97 -15.25 11.52
C GLU A 279 17.19 -16.19 10.62
N ASN A 280 16.43 -17.10 11.19
CA ASN A 280 15.66 -18.11 10.47
C ASN A 280 14.17 -17.81 10.37
N PHE A 281 13.73 -16.68 10.94
CA PHE A 281 12.32 -16.28 11.04
C PHE A 281 11.44 -17.28 11.83
N ASP A 282 12.02 -18.07 12.74
CA ASP A 282 11.28 -19.07 13.51
C ASP A 282 10.25 -18.42 14.43
N GLU A 283 10.68 -17.43 15.20
CA GLU A 283 9.80 -16.69 16.10
C GLU A 283 8.82 -15.80 15.32
N THR A 284 9.28 -15.14 14.27
CA THR A 284 8.46 -14.30 13.37
C THR A 284 7.29 -15.11 12.80
N ILE A 285 7.58 -16.28 12.21
CA ILE A 285 6.57 -17.15 11.61
C ILE A 285 5.61 -17.67 12.69
N THR A 286 6.11 -18.03 13.85
CA THR A 286 5.29 -18.50 14.99
C THR A 286 4.30 -17.45 15.42
N ILE A 287 4.75 -16.20 15.64
CA ILE A 287 3.88 -15.08 16.04
C ILE A 287 2.84 -14.80 14.96
N LEU A 288 3.25 -14.72 13.69
CA LEU A 288 2.34 -14.46 12.58
C LEU A 288 1.26 -15.53 12.47
N ARG A 289 1.60 -16.83 12.59
CA ARG A 289 0.66 -17.97 12.56
C ARG A 289 -0.30 -18.00 13.75
N GLY A 290 0.07 -17.38 14.84
CA GLY A 290 -0.83 -17.20 15.99
C GLY A 290 -2.08 -16.37 15.65
N LYS A 291 -2.01 -15.52 14.63
CA LYS A 291 -3.09 -14.61 14.23
C LYS A 291 -3.57 -14.76 12.79
N TYR A 292 -2.70 -15.17 11.87
CA TYR A 292 -2.99 -15.19 10.43
C TYR A 292 -2.85 -16.58 9.83
N LYS A 293 -3.64 -16.85 8.78
CA LYS A 293 -3.56 -18.08 7.97
C LYS A 293 -3.69 -17.74 6.50
N PHE A 294 -2.64 -17.99 5.73
CA PHE A 294 -2.64 -17.86 4.27
C PHE A 294 -1.50 -18.68 3.65
N ALA A 295 -1.65 -19.07 2.40
CA ALA A 295 -0.86 -20.11 1.75
C ALA A 295 0.67 -19.92 1.84
N THR A 296 1.18 -18.68 1.71
CA THR A 296 2.62 -18.41 1.78
C THR A 296 3.15 -18.50 3.21
N LEU A 297 2.35 -18.14 4.21
CA LEU A 297 2.71 -18.24 5.63
C LEU A 297 2.63 -19.69 6.12
N ASP A 298 1.67 -20.47 5.65
CA ASP A 298 1.43 -21.84 6.11
C ASP A 298 2.52 -22.84 5.66
N ASN A 299 3.33 -22.49 4.65
CA ASN A 299 4.46 -23.29 4.17
C ASN A 299 5.79 -22.72 4.67
N ASP A 300 6.50 -23.48 5.53
CA ASP A 300 7.75 -23.03 6.17
C ASP A 300 8.83 -22.63 5.16
N ALA A 301 9.06 -23.43 4.13
CA ALA A 301 10.11 -23.16 3.15
C ALA A 301 9.81 -21.88 2.37
N ILE A 302 8.54 -21.69 1.96
CA ILE A 302 8.11 -20.49 1.24
C ILE A 302 8.15 -19.26 2.16
N ALA A 303 7.67 -19.39 3.40
CA ALA A 303 7.67 -18.29 4.36
C ALA A 303 9.08 -17.79 4.64
N ARG A 304 10.03 -18.69 4.95
CA ARG A 304 11.45 -18.35 5.21
C ARG A 304 12.12 -17.74 3.98
N ALA A 305 11.95 -18.33 2.81
CA ALA A 305 12.52 -17.81 1.57
C ALA A 305 11.98 -16.39 1.27
N SER A 306 10.66 -16.18 1.46
CA SER A 306 10.02 -14.90 1.22
C SER A 306 10.48 -13.84 2.21
N LEU A 307 10.48 -14.14 3.51
CA LEU A 307 10.96 -13.22 4.55
C LEU A 307 12.45 -12.89 4.38
N GLY A 308 13.26 -13.87 3.96
CA GLY A 308 14.68 -13.64 3.64
C GLY A 308 14.86 -12.62 2.51
N MET A 309 14.15 -12.77 1.40
CA MET A 309 14.20 -11.82 0.29
C MET A 309 13.61 -10.45 0.68
N LEU A 310 12.56 -10.42 1.49
CA LEU A 310 11.96 -9.19 1.98
C LEU A 310 12.91 -8.46 2.94
N ARG A 311 13.63 -9.18 3.82
CA ARG A 311 14.66 -8.60 4.69
C ARG A 311 15.73 -7.87 3.88
N GLU A 312 16.18 -8.45 2.76
CA GLU A 312 17.11 -7.76 1.85
C GLU A 312 16.49 -6.48 1.26
N SER A 313 15.21 -6.49 0.94
CA SER A 313 14.51 -5.29 0.46
C SER A 313 14.35 -4.22 1.54
N TRP A 314 14.15 -4.60 2.82
CA TRP A 314 14.04 -3.65 3.94
C TRP A 314 15.37 -3.00 4.28
N THR A 315 16.47 -3.77 4.25
CA THR A 315 17.80 -3.32 4.65
C THR A 315 18.60 -2.76 3.47
N GLY A 316 18.20 -3.07 2.23
CA GLY A 316 18.99 -2.78 1.03
C GLY A 316 20.29 -3.58 0.98
N GLY A 317 20.30 -4.78 1.59
CA GLY A 317 21.47 -5.66 1.69
C GLY A 317 22.46 -5.29 2.81
N ASP A 318 22.17 -4.23 3.58
CA ASP A 318 23.02 -3.79 4.71
C ASP A 318 22.19 -3.66 6.00
N ARG A 319 22.29 -4.68 6.86
CA ARG A 319 21.53 -4.76 8.13
C ARG A 319 21.98 -3.73 9.18
N SER A 320 23.11 -3.04 8.97
CA SER A 320 23.61 -1.98 9.87
C SER A 320 22.91 -0.64 9.62
N LYS A 321 22.25 -0.47 8.48
CA LYS A 321 21.54 0.77 8.17
C LYS A 321 20.27 0.94 8.99
N PRO A 322 19.99 2.16 9.48
CA PRO A 322 18.78 2.44 10.25
C PRO A 322 17.52 2.08 9.45
N LEU A 323 16.62 1.28 10.03
CA LEU A 323 15.35 0.92 9.40
C LEU A 323 14.43 2.14 9.26
N LEU A 324 13.59 2.13 8.23
CA LEU A 324 12.56 3.15 7.93
C LEU A 324 13.10 4.50 7.46
N VAL A 325 14.38 4.79 7.60
CA VAL A 325 14.94 6.10 7.22
C VAL A 325 14.94 6.27 5.71
N THR A 326 14.40 7.38 5.24
CA THR A 326 14.54 7.84 3.86
C THR A 326 15.94 8.42 3.68
N ASP A 327 16.77 7.74 2.89
CA ASP A 327 18.08 8.25 2.48
C ASP A 327 17.90 9.33 1.42
N GLU A 328 18.40 10.54 1.68
CA GLU A 328 18.22 11.70 0.80
C GLU A 328 18.85 11.49 -0.58
N ALA A 329 20.04 10.87 -0.63
CA ALA A 329 20.74 10.65 -1.90
C ALA A 329 20.02 9.58 -2.74
N ALA A 330 19.56 8.48 -2.12
CA ALA A 330 18.78 7.45 -2.80
C ALA A 330 17.42 7.99 -3.26
N TRP A 331 16.78 8.85 -2.46
CA TRP A 331 15.52 9.51 -2.82
C TRP A 331 15.68 10.43 -4.03
N ALA A 332 16.71 11.27 -4.05
CA ALA A 332 17.03 12.14 -5.18
C ALA A 332 17.41 11.33 -6.44
N ALA A 333 18.17 10.25 -6.28
CA ALA A 333 18.51 9.34 -7.39
C ALA A 333 17.25 8.67 -7.98
N GLY A 334 16.27 8.32 -7.15
CA GLY A 334 14.98 7.80 -7.60
C GLY A 334 14.21 8.81 -8.44
N TYR A 335 14.15 10.07 -8.02
CA TYR A 335 13.53 11.14 -8.81
C TYR A 335 14.25 11.32 -10.16
N LYS A 336 15.59 11.30 -10.15
CA LYS A 336 16.38 11.40 -11.37
C LYS A 336 16.09 10.22 -12.33
N GLU A 337 16.01 9.00 -11.84
CA GLU A 337 15.65 7.82 -12.66
C GLU A 337 14.30 8.00 -13.36
N LEU A 338 13.30 8.52 -12.64
CA LEU A 338 11.97 8.78 -13.21
C LEU A 338 11.98 9.88 -14.28
N THR A 339 12.80 10.92 -14.09
CA THR A 339 12.94 12.00 -15.08
C THR A 339 13.72 11.55 -16.31
N ASP A 340 14.79 10.78 -16.12
CA ASP A 340 15.59 10.21 -17.24
C ASP A 340 14.76 9.24 -18.09
N ALA A 341 13.84 8.48 -17.46
CA ALA A 341 12.90 7.59 -18.14
C ALA A 341 11.70 8.32 -18.78
N GLY A 342 11.61 9.64 -18.65
CA GLY A 342 10.52 10.45 -19.18
C GLY A 342 9.17 10.25 -18.46
N LEU A 343 9.18 9.64 -17.27
CA LEU A 343 7.96 9.44 -16.45
C LEU A 343 7.61 10.67 -15.62
N LEU A 344 8.58 11.54 -15.35
CA LEU A 344 8.42 12.83 -14.69
C LEU A 344 9.14 13.94 -15.45
N GLN A 345 8.69 15.17 -15.25
CA GLN A 345 9.43 16.35 -15.69
C GLN A 345 10.52 16.68 -14.65
N SER A 346 11.66 17.20 -15.10
CA SER A 346 12.72 17.70 -14.25
C SER A 346 12.38 19.10 -13.71
N GLY A 347 13.04 19.50 -12.60
CA GLY A 347 12.97 20.86 -12.08
C GLY A 347 12.35 20.98 -10.69
N GLU A 348 11.81 19.91 -10.13
CA GLU A 348 11.33 19.88 -8.75
C GLU A 348 12.45 19.50 -7.77
N ASP A 349 12.37 19.98 -6.53
CA ASP A 349 13.24 19.54 -5.43
C ASP A 349 12.55 18.42 -4.61
N PRO A 350 12.93 17.16 -4.82
CA PRO A 350 12.30 16.02 -4.13
C PRO A 350 12.61 15.99 -2.63
N LYS A 351 13.58 16.77 -2.13
CA LYS A 351 13.92 16.84 -0.71
C LYS A 351 12.76 17.31 0.16
N SER A 352 11.88 18.15 -0.37
CA SER A 352 10.69 18.66 0.33
C SER A 352 9.55 17.63 0.45
N TRP A 353 9.68 16.45 -0.17
CA TRP A 353 8.63 15.44 -0.25
C TRP A 353 8.72 14.35 0.81
N PHE A 354 9.75 14.38 1.67
CA PHE A 354 9.88 13.46 2.78
C PHE A 354 10.22 14.17 4.09
N ASP A 355 9.90 13.51 5.19
CA ASP A 355 10.18 13.99 6.55
C ASP A 355 10.52 12.81 7.48
N ASN A 356 11.78 12.71 7.87
CA ASN A 356 12.25 11.70 8.82
C ASN A 356 12.05 12.12 10.30
N SER A 357 11.51 13.29 10.59
CA SER A 357 11.43 13.86 11.96
C SER A 357 10.48 13.09 12.89
N LEU A 358 9.56 12.31 12.31
CA LEU A 358 8.64 11.46 13.06
C LEU A 358 9.26 10.12 13.47
N LEU A 359 10.40 9.75 12.90
CA LEU A 359 11.07 8.51 13.24
C LEU A 359 11.63 8.58 14.68
N PRO A 360 11.57 7.48 15.43
CA PRO A 360 12.20 7.41 16.74
C PRO A 360 13.70 7.74 16.63
N LYS A 361 14.20 8.54 17.55
CA LYS A 361 15.64 8.77 17.66
C LYS A 361 16.33 7.43 17.98
N SER A 362 17.41 7.12 17.25
CA SER A 362 18.24 5.93 17.47
C SER A 362 18.86 5.94 18.85
#